data_dbcfa1775d6de2dfa09e8221ca043e7c
#
_entry.id   dbcfa1775d6de2dfa09e8221ca043e7c
#
_cell.length_a   1.000
_cell.length_b   1.000
_cell.length_c   1.000
_cell.angle_alpha   90.00
_cell.angle_beta   90.00
_cell.angle_gamma   90.00
#
_symmetry.space_group_name_H-M   'P 1'
#
loop_
_entity.id
_entity.type
_entity.pdbx_description
1 polymer ?
#
loop_
_entity_poly.entity_id
_entity_poly.type
_entity_poly.pdbx_seq_one_letter_code
_entity_poly.pdbx_strand_id
1 'polypeptide(L)'
;VDIFQVYDSFTITVLSTLASIGMDQPKNIIEKFKTGHYSLNGQQPVNTSGGGLSYCHPGMLGLLLIIEAVKQLSGELENRQVENASTALVHGTGGVFSTHATMILERLG
;
A
#
# COMPACT_ATOMS: atom_id res chain seq x y z
N VAL A 1 1.71 11.85 -2.03
CA VAL A 1 1.01 10.72 -1.40
C VAL A 1 1.85 10.19 -0.25
N ASP A 2 1.22 10.05 0.91
CA ASP A 2 1.94 9.69 2.14
C ASP A 2 1.95 8.19 2.42
N ILE A 3 0.91 7.46 1.98
CA ILE A 3 0.75 6.03 2.24
C ILE A 3 0.31 5.33 0.96
N PHE A 4 0.82 4.12 0.77
CA PHE A 4 0.47 3.28 -0.38
C PHE A 4 -0.09 1.95 0.10
N GLN A 5 -1.30 1.62 -0.34
CA GLN A 5 -1.94 0.33 -0.06
C GLN A 5 -2.14 -0.38 -1.39
N VAL A 6 -1.34 -1.40 -1.66
CA VAL A 6 -1.35 -2.12 -2.92
C VAL A 6 -1.64 -3.60 -2.72
N TYR A 7 -2.35 -4.19 -3.68
CA TYR A 7 -2.68 -5.62 -3.64
C TYR A 7 -1.39 -6.45 -3.72
N ASP A 8 -1.25 -7.38 -2.82
CA ASP A 8 -0.05 -8.18 -2.65
C ASP A 8 -0.35 -9.68 -2.79
N SER A 9 -0.85 -10.09 -3.95
CA SER A 9 -1.09 -11.51 -4.23
C SER A 9 0.20 -12.34 -4.10
N PHE A 10 1.32 -11.77 -4.53
CA PHE A 10 2.66 -12.32 -4.38
C PHE A 10 3.63 -11.15 -4.17
N THR A 11 4.85 -11.45 -3.71
CA THR A 11 5.87 -10.41 -3.52
C THR A 11 6.20 -9.67 -4.81
N ILE A 12 6.24 -10.38 -5.94
CA ILE A 12 6.49 -9.76 -7.25
C ILE A 12 5.37 -8.81 -7.67
N THR A 13 4.13 -9.06 -7.21
CA THR A 13 2.99 -8.19 -7.50
C THR A 13 3.20 -6.80 -6.89
N VAL A 14 3.68 -6.74 -5.66
CA VAL A 14 3.97 -5.47 -4.99
C VAL A 14 5.05 -4.70 -5.76
N LEU A 15 6.16 -5.36 -6.09
CA LEU A 15 7.26 -4.75 -6.85
C LEU A 15 6.78 -4.22 -8.20
N SER A 16 6.03 -5.03 -8.93
CA SER A 16 5.51 -4.65 -10.26
C SER A 16 4.55 -3.47 -10.17
N THR A 17 3.67 -3.45 -9.16
CA THR A 17 2.70 -2.37 -8.96
C THR A 17 3.42 -1.06 -8.65
N LEU A 18 4.38 -1.07 -7.73
CA LEU A 18 5.12 0.14 -7.37
C LEU A 18 5.88 0.71 -8.57
N ALA A 19 6.47 -0.15 -9.39
CA ALA A 19 7.14 0.27 -10.61
C ALA A 19 6.14 0.84 -11.64
N SER A 20 4.98 0.20 -11.80
CA SER A 20 3.96 0.61 -12.77
C SER A 20 3.30 1.94 -12.42
N ILE A 21 3.12 2.24 -11.15
CA ILE A 21 2.57 3.55 -10.74
C ILE A 21 3.63 4.66 -10.73
N GLY A 22 4.85 4.35 -11.13
CA GLY A 22 5.89 5.34 -11.35
C GLY A 22 6.65 5.77 -10.10
N MET A 23 6.68 4.94 -9.06
CA MET A 23 7.40 5.31 -7.84
C MET A 23 8.91 5.35 -8.04
N ASP A 24 9.46 4.40 -8.80
CA ASP A 24 10.87 4.36 -9.14
C ASP A 24 11.14 3.26 -10.19
N GLN A 25 12.39 3.14 -10.63
CA GLN A 25 12.84 2.01 -11.42
C GLN A 25 12.85 0.74 -10.57
N PRO A 26 12.57 -0.46 -11.13
CA PRO A 26 12.52 -1.70 -10.36
C PRO A 26 13.77 -1.96 -9.52
N LYS A 27 14.95 -1.67 -10.05
CA LYS A 27 16.21 -1.83 -9.34
C LYS A 27 16.25 -0.97 -8.06
N ASN A 28 15.82 0.27 -8.16
CA ASN A 28 15.82 1.20 -7.03
C ASN A 28 14.75 0.81 -6.00
N ILE A 29 13.60 0.29 -6.44
CA ILE A 29 12.55 -0.19 -5.55
C ILE A 29 13.07 -1.35 -4.69
N ILE A 30 13.83 -2.29 -5.30
CA ILE A 30 14.43 -3.42 -4.56
C ILE A 30 15.38 -2.89 -3.47
N GLU A 31 16.25 -1.94 -3.82
CA GLU A 31 17.16 -1.35 -2.84
C GLU A 31 16.42 -0.61 -1.72
N LYS A 32 15.35 0.11 -2.03
CA LYS A 32 14.52 0.80 -1.06
C LYS A 32 13.83 -0.16 -0.10
N PHE A 33 13.38 -1.31 -0.57
CA PHE A 33 12.87 -2.36 0.32
C PHE A 33 13.93 -2.83 1.31
N LYS A 34 15.15 -3.02 0.85
CA LYS A 34 16.26 -3.46 1.72
C LYS A 34 16.62 -2.44 2.79
N THR A 35 16.47 -1.15 2.51
CA THR A 35 16.81 -0.07 3.44
C THR A 35 15.66 0.38 4.33
N GLY A 36 14.50 -0.25 4.23
CA GLY A 36 13.33 0.10 5.05
C GLY A 36 12.58 1.33 4.59
N HIS A 37 12.81 1.81 3.36
CA HIS A 37 12.13 2.99 2.81
C HIS A 37 10.60 2.84 2.79
N TYR A 38 10.11 1.62 2.54
CA TYR A 38 8.68 1.30 2.45
C TYR A 38 8.11 0.69 3.73
N SER A 39 8.90 0.59 4.80
CA SER A 39 8.42 0.08 6.08
C SER A 39 7.50 1.08 6.77
N LEU A 40 6.84 0.66 7.84
CA LEU A 40 5.91 1.51 8.58
C LEU A 40 6.52 2.84 9.00
N ASN A 41 7.78 2.83 9.41
CA ASN A 41 8.50 4.03 9.84
C ASN A 41 9.39 4.61 8.74
N GLY A 42 9.25 4.12 7.52
CA GLY A 42 10.02 4.59 6.37
C GLY A 42 9.46 5.86 5.76
N GLN A 43 10.09 6.32 4.69
CA GLN A 43 9.72 7.56 4.02
C GLN A 43 8.42 7.43 3.20
N GLN A 44 8.14 6.24 2.65
CA GLN A 44 6.94 5.97 1.86
C GLN A 44 6.32 4.64 2.30
N PRO A 45 5.58 4.60 3.43
CA PRO A 45 5.00 3.36 3.94
C PRO A 45 4.09 2.66 2.92
N VAL A 46 4.32 1.36 2.73
CA VAL A 46 3.54 0.51 1.84
C VAL A 46 2.92 -0.61 2.66
N ASN A 47 1.62 -0.85 2.49
CA ASN A 47 0.87 -1.93 3.14
C ASN A 47 1.07 -1.97 4.65
N THR A 48 0.66 -0.90 5.30
CA THR A 48 0.87 -0.70 6.75
C THR A 48 0.23 -1.77 7.64
N SER A 49 -0.78 -2.49 7.15
CA SER A 49 -1.37 -3.64 7.86
C SER A 49 -0.57 -4.93 7.69
N GLY A 50 0.45 -4.93 6.86
CA GLY A 50 1.18 -6.12 6.42
C GLY A 50 0.61 -6.76 5.17
N GLY A 51 -0.62 -6.40 4.79
CA GLY A 51 -1.28 -6.90 3.59
C GLY A 51 -1.65 -8.38 3.64
N GLY A 52 -2.12 -8.91 2.52
CA GLY A 52 -2.52 -10.30 2.40
C GLY A 52 -1.38 -11.29 2.64
N LEU A 53 -0.15 -10.90 2.36
CA LEU A 53 1.02 -11.76 2.63
C LEU A 53 1.24 -12.01 4.12
N SER A 54 0.74 -11.11 4.98
CA SER A 54 0.91 -11.24 6.43
C SER A 54 -0.24 -11.96 7.11
N TYR A 55 -1.46 -11.89 6.62
CA TYR A 55 -2.61 -12.47 7.32
C TYR A 55 -3.42 -13.46 6.49
N CYS A 56 -3.87 -13.14 5.29
CA CYS A 56 -4.69 -14.06 4.50
C CYS A 56 -4.84 -13.58 3.07
N HIS A 57 -5.45 -14.43 2.23
CA HIS A 57 -5.72 -14.15 0.82
C HIS A 57 -7.24 -14.17 0.56
N PRO A 58 -8.01 -13.22 1.12
CA PRO A 58 -9.46 -13.19 0.90
C PRO A 58 -9.81 -12.70 -0.50
N GLY A 59 -10.98 -13.07 -0.98
CA GLY A 59 -11.47 -12.64 -2.31
C GLY A 59 -11.75 -11.15 -2.42
N MET A 60 -11.75 -10.41 -1.32
CA MET A 60 -12.07 -8.98 -1.27
C MET A 60 -10.94 -8.17 -0.63
N LEU A 61 -9.69 -8.53 -0.90
CA LEU A 61 -8.54 -7.85 -0.30
C LEU A 61 -8.51 -6.35 -0.63
N GLY A 62 -8.96 -5.96 -1.83
CA GLY A 62 -9.03 -4.55 -2.21
C GLY A 62 -9.85 -3.70 -1.24
N LEU A 63 -10.96 -4.25 -0.72
CA LEU A 63 -11.75 -3.56 0.30
C LEU A 63 -10.97 -3.39 1.61
N LEU A 64 -10.21 -4.40 2.01
CA LEU A 64 -9.37 -4.32 3.21
C LEU A 64 -8.26 -3.27 3.06
N LEU A 65 -7.73 -3.09 1.86
CA LEU A 65 -6.76 -2.03 1.57
C LEU A 65 -7.40 -0.64 1.73
N ILE A 66 -8.63 -0.47 1.28
CA ILE A 66 -9.37 0.79 1.46
C ILE A 66 -9.62 1.05 2.95
N ILE A 67 -10.05 0.04 3.69
CA ILE A 67 -10.29 0.15 5.14
C ILE A 67 -9.02 0.59 5.87
N GLU A 68 -7.89 -0.03 5.57
CA GLU A 68 -6.61 0.36 6.18
C GLU A 68 -6.25 1.82 5.83
N ALA A 69 -6.42 2.21 4.57
CA ALA A 69 -6.15 3.58 4.15
C ALA A 69 -7.03 4.58 4.90
N VAL A 70 -8.34 4.30 5.00
CA VAL A 70 -9.28 5.17 5.73
C VAL A 70 -8.89 5.30 7.20
N LYS A 71 -8.55 4.19 7.86
CA LYS A 71 -8.15 4.20 9.26
C LYS A 71 -6.85 4.96 9.48
N GLN A 72 -5.88 4.82 8.57
CA GLN A 72 -4.64 5.60 8.62
C GLN A 72 -4.92 7.10 8.50
N LEU A 73 -5.74 7.51 7.54
CA LEU A 73 -6.08 8.91 7.35
C LEU A 73 -6.91 9.49 8.50
N SER A 74 -7.72 8.65 9.16
CA SER A 74 -8.55 9.07 10.30
C SER A 74 -7.80 9.08 11.63
N GLY A 75 -6.57 8.57 11.67
CA GLY A 75 -5.78 8.52 12.90
C GLY A 75 -6.27 7.49 13.91
N GLU A 76 -6.93 6.41 13.46
CA GLU A 76 -7.57 5.41 14.31
C GLU A 76 -6.66 4.23 14.68
N LEU A 77 -5.45 4.19 14.15
CA LEU A 77 -4.52 3.07 14.37
C LEU A 77 -3.47 3.46 15.40
N GLU A 78 -3.30 2.64 16.43
CA GLU A 78 -2.38 2.94 17.51
C GLU A 78 -0.94 2.53 17.19
N ASN A 79 -0.71 1.22 17.02
CA ASN A 79 0.64 0.67 16.88
C ASN A 79 1.25 0.83 15.50
N ARG A 80 0.41 0.97 14.47
CA ARG A 80 0.88 1.10 13.09
C ARG A 80 0.43 2.39 12.41
N GLN A 81 0.10 3.40 13.21
CA GLN A 81 -0.31 4.70 12.69
C GLN A 81 0.86 5.42 12.06
N VAL A 82 0.70 5.84 10.81
CA VAL A 82 1.65 6.73 10.13
C VAL A 82 1.34 8.17 10.55
N GLU A 83 2.32 8.85 11.11
CA GLU A 83 2.13 10.22 11.59
C GLU A 83 1.96 11.20 10.43
N ASN A 84 1.05 12.14 10.60
CA ASN A 84 0.81 13.25 9.66
C ASN A 84 0.39 12.80 8.25
N ALA A 85 -0.15 11.60 8.10
CA ALA A 85 -0.64 11.13 6.82
C ALA A 85 -1.93 11.86 6.45
N SER A 86 -1.96 12.45 5.26
CA SER A 86 -3.14 13.15 4.73
C SER A 86 -3.62 12.58 3.41
N THR A 87 -2.79 11.85 2.68
CA THR A 87 -3.15 11.26 1.39
C THR A 87 -2.73 9.79 1.35
N ALA A 88 -3.55 8.96 0.74
CA ALA A 88 -3.28 7.54 0.55
C ALA A 88 -3.64 7.12 -0.88
N LEU A 89 -2.79 6.31 -1.49
CA LEU A 89 -3.07 5.66 -2.77
C LEU A 89 -3.44 4.20 -2.49
N VAL A 90 -4.56 3.76 -3.06
CA VAL A 90 -5.01 2.36 -2.98
C VAL A 90 -5.06 1.79 -4.38
N HIS A 91 -4.41 0.67 -4.61
CA HIS A 91 -4.43 -0.03 -5.90
C HIS A 91 -4.82 -1.49 -5.69
N GLY A 92 -5.93 -1.90 -6.30
CA GLY A 92 -6.42 -3.26 -6.28
C GLY A 92 -6.27 -3.94 -7.64
N THR A 93 -6.09 -5.26 -7.61
CA THR A 93 -5.96 -6.09 -8.80
C THR A 93 -6.94 -7.25 -8.70
N GLY A 94 -7.68 -7.53 -9.78
CA GLY A 94 -8.59 -8.67 -9.88
C GLY A 94 -8.21 -9.60 -11.01
N GLY A 95 -8.62 -10.87 -10.89
CA GLY A 95 -8.29 -11.89 -11.87
C GLY A 95 -6.79 -12.16 -11.92
N VAL A 96 -6.28 -12.50 -13.11
CA VAL A 96 -4.84 -12.71 -13.34
C VAL A 96 -4.30 -11.45 -14.03
N PHE A 97 -4.15 -10.38 -13.26
CA PHE A 97 -3.73 -9.06 -13.76
C PHE A 97 -4.64 -8.49 -14.85
N SER A 98 -5.91 -8.91 -14.88
CA SER A 98 -6.84 -8.53 -15.94
C SER A 98 -7.68 -7.29 -15.60
N THR A 99 -7.85 -6.99 -14.33
CA THR A 99 -8.63 -5.85 -13.85
C THR A 99 -7.88 -5.11 -12.76
N HIS A 100 -7.80 -3.79 -12.89
CA HIS A 100 -7.11 -2.94 -11.93
C HIS A 100 -7.96 -1.73 -11.59
N ALA A 101 -7.87 -1.27 -10.36
CA ALA A 101 -8.49 -0.02 -9.92
C ALA A 101 -7.54 0.72 -8.98
N THR A 102 -7.39 2.01 -9.20
CA THR A 102 -6.56 2.87 -8.37
C THR A 102 -7.39 4.04 -7.87
N MET A 103 -7.29 4.35 -6.59
CA MET A 103 -7.92 5.54 -6.02
C MET A 103 -6.95 6.28 -5.12
N ILE A 104 -7.17 7.58 -5.01
CA ILE A 104 -6.44 8.43 -4.07
C ILE A 104 -7.45 8.97 -3.08
N LEU A 105 -7.15 8.79 -1.80
CA LEU A 105 -7.96 9.29 -0.70
C LEU A 105 -7.22 10.44 -0.02
N GLU A 106 -7.97 11.43 0.38
CA GLU A 106 -7.43 12.60 1.08
C GLU A 106 -8.26 12.88 2.33
N ARG A 107 -7.58 13.22 3.40
CA ARG A 107 -8.26 13.66 4.62
C ARG A 107 -8.63 15.14 4.48
N LEU A 108 -9.90 15.46 4.65
CA LEU A 108 -10.42 16.82 4.62
C LEU A 108 -10.54 17.35 6.06
N GLY A 109 -9.64 18.16 6.48
CA GLY A 109 -9.70 18.78 7.79
C GLY A 109 -8.64 18.37 8.80
#